data_2950ca128f885df5a9c23118c6991f68
#
_entry.id   2950ca128f885df5a9c23118c6991f68
#
_cell.length_a   1.000
_cell.length_b   1.000
_cell.length_c   1.000
_cell.angle_alpha   90.00
_cell.angle_beta   90.00
_cell.angle_gamma   90.00
#
_symmetry.space_group_name_H-M   'P 1'
#
loop_
_entity.id
_entity.type
_entity.pdbx_description
1 polymer ?
#
loop_
_entity_poly.entity_id
_entity_poly.type
_entity_poly.pdbx_seq_one_letter_code
_entity_poly.pdbx_strand_id
1 'polypeptide(L)'
;MIVSPWSPQMSVKTSYSEISSYHNNQTFLTKSAMNELRTHLSFTQLRFYCSKQQGRTFHVATIANSIGEAVVQYFSGQTDVQPDACYSFYRMQNDNSKLVGVCSDWGFNGHSQNIGKWGYGGDQERLYFFPVMKRWVYHWVVAPEQPRLECDDSGVGASPGDFWKVFVR
;
A
#
# COMPACT_ATOMS: atom_id res chain seq x y z
N MET A 1 -0.04 -10.44 4.21
CA MET A 1 0.60 -9.74 3.08
C MET A 1 1.53 -10.72 2.39
N ILE A 2 1.36 -10.96 1.10
CA ILE A 2 2.29 -11.76 0.33
C ILE A 2 3.17 -10.78 -0.42
N VAL A 3 4.44 -10.70 -0.09
CA VAL A 3 5.43 -10.04 -0.93
C VAL A 3 5.84 -11.08 -1.97
N SER A 4 5.39 -10.93 -3.20
CA SER A 4 5.82 -11.78 -4.29
C SER A 4 6.29 -10.92 -5.45
N PRO A 5 7.38 -11.29 -6.13
CA PRO A 5 7.66 -10.70 -7.43
C PRO A 5 6.50 -11.00 -8.38
N TRP A 6 6.32 -10.19 -9.39
CA TRP A 6 5.27 -10.34 -10.40
C TRP A 6 5.31 -11.68 -11.14
N SER A 7 6.35 -12.46 -10.94
CA SER A 7 6.57 -13.81 -11.46
C SER A 7 7.57 -14.55 -10.56
N PRO A 8 7.66 -15.85 -10.55
CA PRO A 8 7.00 -16.76 -9.62
C PRO A 8 7.65 -16.78 -8.22
N GLN A 9 6.90 -17.22 -7.27
CA GLN A 9 7.18 -17.53 -5.86
C GLN A 9 8.64 -17.45 -5.40
N MET A 10 9.02 -16.37 -4.76
CA MET A 10 10.12 -16.38 -3.81
C MET A 10 9.55 -16.51 -2.40
N SER A 11 9.76 -17.64 -1.76
CA SER A 11 9.60 -17.73 -0.32
C SER A 11 10.79 -17.01 0.33
N VAL A 12 10.56 -15.83 0.88
CA VAL A 12 11.55 -15.16 1.71
C VAL A 12 11.66 -15.94 3.01
N LYS A 13 12.61 -16.89 3.07
CA LYS A 13 12.99 -17.60 4.30
C LYS A 13 14.01 -16.75 5.07
N THR A 14 13.59 -15.66 5.62
CA THR A 14 14.40 -14.91 6.56
C THR A 14 13.57 -14.57 7.77
N SER A 15 14.09 -14.89 8.94
CA SER A 15 13.57 -14.40 10.20
C SER A 15 13.88 -12.91 10.32
N TYR A 16 13.08 -12.07 9.65
CA TYR A 16 13.11 -10.65 9.95
C TYR A 16 12.47 -10.48 11.33
N SER A 17 13.26 -10.06 12.30
CA SER A 17 12.83 -9.86 13.69
C SER A 17 11.72 -8.80 13.86
N GLU A 18 11.38 -8.13 12.77
CA GLU A 18 10.39 -7.04 12.72
C GLU A 18 9.17 -7.32 11.84
N ILE A 19 8.96 -8.58 11.42
CA ILE A 19 7.69 -8.96 10.82
C ILE A 19 6.67 -9.05 11.95
N SER A 20 5.86 -8.02 12.11
CA SER A 20 4.82 -8.02 13.11
C SER A 20 3.68 -8.96 12.74
N SER A 21 3.37 -9.87 13.65
CA SER A 21 2.18 -10.72 13.69
C SER A 21 2.07 -11.84 12.65
N TYR A 22 2.56 -13.03 12.99
CA TYR A 22 2.30 -14.30 12.30
C TYR A 22 0.94 -14.94 12.66
N HIS A 23 0.12 -14.27 13.42
CA HIS A 23 -1.16 -14.81 13.80
C HIS A 23 -2.17 -14.69 12.66
N ASN A 24 -2.77 -15.80 12.25
CA ASN A 24 -3.85 -15.91 11.28
C ASN A 24 -3.50 -15.60 9.81
N ASN A 25 -2.34 -16.03 9.31
CA ASN A 25 -1.92 -15.80 7.91
C ASN A 25 -1.79 -14.33 7.49
N GLN A 26 -1.62 -13.43 8.44
CA GLN A 26 -1.43 -12.01 8.19
C GLN A 26 0.03 -11.64 8.46
N THR A 27 0.72 -11.16 7.44
CA THR A 27 2.10 -10.69 7.54
C THR A 27 2.15 -9.22 7.19
N PHE A 28 2.59 -8.41 8.14
CA PHE A 28 2.81 -6.98 7.95
C PHE A 28 4.33 -6.71 7.95
N LEU A 29 4.78 -5.90 6.99
CA LEU A 29 6.17 -5.45 6.95
C LEU A 29 6.26 -4.06 7.58
N THR A 30 7.14 -3.91 8.55
CA THR A 30 7.51 -2.61 9.08
C THR A 30 8.26 -1.79 8.02
N LYS A 31 8.38 -0.48 8.24
CA LYS A 31 9.19 0.41 7.39
C LYS A 31 10.64 -0.07 7.28
N SER A 32 11.24 -0.52 8.40
CA SER A 32 12.61 -1.05 8.43
C SER A 32 12.75 -2.36 7.65
N ALA A 33 11.83 -3.31 7.83
CA ALA A 33 11.83 -4.56 7.07
C ALA A 33 11.67 -4.32 5.56
N MET A 34 10.87 -3.31 5.18
CA MET A 34 10.72 -2.93 3.78
C MET A 34 11.98 -2.29 3.21
N ASN A 35 12.69 -1.48 3.99
CA ASN A 35 13.97 -0.91 3.60
C ASN A 35 15.04 -2.00 3.40
N GLU A 36 15.10 -2.96 4.32
CA GLU A 36 15.99 -4.11 4.21
C GLU A 36 15.67 -4.95 2.97
N LEU A 37 14.39 -5.24 2.74
CA LEU A 37 13.94 -5.94 1.54
C LEU A 37 14.32 -5.19 0.26
N ARG A 38 14.19 -3.87 0.26
CA ARG A 38 14.60 -3.02 -0.86
C ARG A 38 16.09 -3.14 -1.15
N THR A 39 16.91 -3.12 -0.12
CA THR A 39 18.37 -3.25 -0.22
C THR A 39 18.77 -4.58 -0.86
N HIS A 40 18.10 -5.67 -0.49
CA HIS A 40 18.42 -7.01 -0.98
C HIS A 40 17.85 -7.32 -2.37
N LEU A 41 16.65 -6.85 -2.68
CA LEU A 41 15.94 -7.18 -3.92
C LEU A 41 16.03 -6.11 -4.99
N SER A 42 16.49 -4.90 -4.65
CA SER A 42 16.62 -3.78 -5.59
C SER A 42 15.37 -3.52 -6.46
N PHE A 43 14.18 -3.76 -5.90
CA PHE A 43 12.93 -3.57 -6.64
C PHE A 43 12.66 -2.09 -6.93
N THR A 44 12.02 -1.81 -8.05
CA THR A 44 11.76 -0.45 -8.55
C THR A 44 10.28 -0.12 -8.69
N GLN A 45 9.42 -1.07 -8.40
CA GLN A 45 7.98 -0.89 -8.48
C GLN A 45 7.26 -1.53 -7.28
N LEU A 46 6.18 -0.88 -6.87
CA LEU A 46 5.20 -1.41 -5.91
C LEU A 46 3.86 -1.64 -6.61
N ARG A 47 3.16 -2.70 -6.21
CA ARG A 47 1.80 -2.96 -6.64
C ARG A 47 0.91 -3.13 -5.43
N PHE A 48 -0.12 -2.30 -5.33
CA PHE A 48 -1.15 -2.37 -4.30
C PHE A 48 -2.38 -3.05 -4.86
N TYR A 49 -2.86 -4.06 -4.16
CA TYR A 49 -4.02 -4.81 -4.58
C TYR A 49 -4.88 -5.16 -3.37
N CYS A 50 -6.10 -4.69 -3.34
CA CYS A 50 -7.12 -5.17 -2.42
C CYS A 50 -8.44 -5.41 -3.15
N SER A 51 -9.22 -6.34 -2.63
CA SER A 51 -10.57 -6.61 -3.14
C SER A 51 -11.48 -7.06 -2.02
N LYS A 52 -12.69 -6.55 -2.00
CA LYS A 52 -13.78 -7.01 -1.15
C LYS A 52 -14.84 -7.73 -1.96
N GLN A 53 -15.36 -8.84 -1.43
CA GLN A 53 -16.38 -9.67 -2.12
C GLN A 53 -17.64 -8.87 -2.47
N GLN A 54 -18.03 -7.94 -1.60
CA GLN A 54 -19.20 -7.09 -1.79
C GLN A 54 -18.83 -5.63 -2.08
N GLY A 55 -17.60 -5.40 -2.52
CA GLY A 55 -17.06 -4.07 -2.73
C GLY A 55 -16.39 -3.89 -4.08
N ARG A 56 -15.43 -3.00 -4.09
CA ARG A 56 -14.61 -2.73 -5.26
C ARG A 56 -13.22 -3.33 -5.11
N THR A 57 -12.54 -3.39 -6.22
CA THR A 57 -11.14 -3.79 -6.32
C THR A 57 -10.31 -2.55 -6.61
N PHE A 58 -9.36 -2.26 -5.73
CA PHE A 58 -8.30 -1.29 -5.98
C PHE A 58 -7.04 -2.05 -6.39
N HIS A 59 -6.55 -1.79 -7.59
CA HIS A 59 -5.41 -2.51 -8.13
C HIS A 59 -4.56 -1.61 -9.02
N VAL A 60 -3.45 -1.15 -8.48
CA VAL A 60 -2.52 -0.24 -9.17
C VAL A 60 -1.08 -0.69 -9.01
N ALA A 61 -0.24 -0.30 -9.95
CA ALA A 61 1.20 -0.47 -9.85
C ALA A 61 1.92 0.85 -10.16
N THR A 62 3.00 1.15 -9.44
CA THR A 62 3.81 2.33 -9.72
C THR A 62 4.47 2.20 -11.11
N ILE A 63 4.64 3.32 -11.79
CA ILE A 63 5.32 3.34 -13.09
C ILE A 63 6.83 3.09 -12.92
N ALA A 64 7.45 2.50 -13.95
CA ALA A 64 8.88 2.17 -13.93
C ALA A 64 9.73 3.36 -14.43
N ASN A 65 9.69 4.47 -13.67
CA ASN A 65 10.51 5.66 -13.91
C ASN A 65 10.78 6.41 -12.61
N SER A 66 11.43 7.56 -12.66
CA SER A 66 11.77 8.37 -11.47
C SER A 66 10.57 8.79 -10.62
N ILE A 67 9.39 9.00 -11.22
CA ILE A 67 8.18 9.39 -10.49
C ILE A 67 7.66 8.20 -9.68
N GLY A 68 7.57 7.01 -10.27
CA GLY A 68 7.18 5.80 -9.55
C GLY A 68 8.25 5.34 -8.55
N GLU A 69 9.53 5.58 -8.85
CA GLU A 69 10.65 5.32 -7.93
C GLU A 69 10.52 6.15 -6.64
N ALA A 70 10.10 7.42 -6.73
CA ALA A 70 9.84 8.23 -5.54
C ALA A 70 8.79 7.60 -4.60
N VAL A 71 7.77 6.94 -5.16
CA VAL A 71 6.77 6.17 -4.38
C VAL A 71 7.43 4.98 -3.69
N VAL A 72 8.29 4.25 -4.40
CA VAL A 72 9.02 3.10 -3.83
C VAL A 72 9.94 3.54 -2.68
N GLN A 73 10.70 4.62 -2.87
CA GLN A 73 11.59 5.18 -1.84
C GLN A 73 10.82 5.60 -0.58
N TYR A 74 9.67 6.23 -0.77
CA TYR A 74 8.81 6.63 0.34
C TYR A 74 8.30 5.43 1.14
N PHE A 75 7.72 4.43 0.47
CA PHE A 75 7.17 3.25 1.14
C PHE A 75 8.24 2.30 1.70
N SER A 76 9.44 2.31 1.16
CA SER A 76 10.58 1.57 1.71
C SER A 76 11.37 2.33 2.80
N GLY A 77 10.94 3.55 3.15
CA GLY A 77 11.56 4.30 4.22
C GLY A 77 12.88 4.97 3.89
N GLN A 78 13.24 5.05 2.62
CA GLN A 78 14.45 5.73 2.15
C GLN A 78 14.31 7.26 2.16
N THR A 79 13.08 7.77 2.17
CA THR A 79 12.76 9.20 2.27
C THR A 79 11.46 9.40 3.03
N ASP A 80 11.32 10.56 3.68
CA ASP A 80 10.08 10.99 4.33
C ASP A 80 9.26 11.96 3.45
N VAL A 81 9.76 12.27 2.27
CA VAL A 81 9.06 13.13 1.31
C VAL A 81 7.91 12.35 0.67
N GLN A 82 6.67 12.79 0.92
CA GLN A 82 5.49 12.22 0.29
C GLN A 82 5.50 12.48 -1.22
N PRO A 83 5.50 11.44 -2.06
CA PRO A 83 5.49 11.59 -3.51
C PRO A 83 4.12 11.99 -4.04
N ASP A 84 4.08 12.59 -5.21
CA ASP A 84 2.85 12.88 -5.93
C ASP A 84 2.10 11.60 -6.26
N ALA A 85 0.77 11.62 -6.09
CA ALA A 85 -0.06 10.45 -6.36
C ALA A 85 -0.35 10.32 -7.86
N CYS A 86 -0.90 11.38 -8.48
CA CYS A 86 -1.21 11.33 -9.90
C CYS A 86 0.06 11.17 -10.77
N TYR A 87 -0.07 10.44 -11.85
CA TYR A 87 1.01 10.11 -12.79
C TYR A 87 2.15 9.24 -12.24
N SER A 88 2.05 8.76 -10.99
CA SER A 88 3.05 7.88 -10.39
C SER A 88 2.72 6.39 -10.49
N PHE A 89 1.52 6.07 -10.93
CA PHE A 89 1.02 4.69 -11.07
C PHE A 89 0.17 4.52 -12.33
N TYR A 90 -0.07 3.27 -12.67
CA TYR A 90 -1.05 2.88 -13.67
C TYR A 90 -2.07 1.90 -13.09
N ARG A 91 -3.27 1.97 -13.64
CA ARG A 91 -4.38 1.10 -13.29
C ARG A 91 -4.15 -0.30 -13.89
N MET A 92 -4.33 -1.33 -13.09
CA MET A 92 -4.30 -2.71 -13.54
C MET A 92 -5.67 -3.12 -14.12
N GLN A 93 -5.68 -4.18 -14.93
CA GLN A 93 -6.85 -4.57 -15.73
C GLN A 93 -8.14 -4.82 -14.92
N ASN A 94 -8.01 -5.35 -13.71
CA ASN A 94 -9.17 -5.67 -12.86
C ASN A 94 -9.48 -4.60 -11.80
N ASP A 95 -8.86 -3.41 -11.90
CA ASP A 95 -9.21 -2.30 -11.01
C ASP A 95 -10.55 -1.69 -11.42
N ASN A 96 -11.46 -1.55 -10.46
CA ASN A 96 -12.72 -0.84 -10.61
C ASN A 96 -12.95 0.21 -9.51
N SER A 97 -11.87 0.62 -8.85
CA SER A 97 -11.90 1.55 -7.74
C SER A 97 -12.27 2.96 -8.16
N LYS A 98 -12.83 3.71 -7.21
CA LYS A 98 -13.04 5.15 -7.32
C LYS A 98 -11.79 5.94 -6.94
N LEU A 99 -10.96 5.40 -6.04
CA LEU A 99 -9.69 6.00 -5.60
C LEU A 99 -8.81 6.40 -6.78
N VAL A 100 -8.64 5.52 -7.75
CA VAL A 100 -7.79 5.79 -8.93
C VAL A 100 -8.21 7.04 -9.69
N GLY A 101 -9.52 7.32 -9.75
CA GLY A 101 -10.07 8.48 -10.46
C GLY A 101 -9.91 9.82 -9.73
N VAL A 102 -9.46 9.80 -8.48
CA VAL A 102 -9.37 10.99 -7.61
C VAL A 102 -8.00 11.15 -6.96
N CYS A 103 -6.95 10.76 -7.66
CA CYS A 103 -5.58 10.80 -7.14
C CYS A 103 -5.11 12.20 -6.71
N SER A 104 -5.67 13.26 -7.30
CA SER A 104 -5.43 14.65 -6.87
C SER A 104 -5.90 14.95 -5.44
N ASP A 105 -6.78 14.11 -4.93
CA ASP A 105 -7.38 14.27 -3.60
C ASP A 105 -6.82 13.27 -2.60
N TRP A 106 -5.74 12.55 -2.94
CA TRP A 106 -5.12 11.62 -2.02
C TRP A 106 -4.25 12.33 -0.98
N GLY A 107 -4.10 11.66 0.14
CA GLY A 107 -3.06 11.94 1.11
C GLY A 107 -3.41 12.99 2.18
N PHE A 108 -2.56 12.97 3.20
CA PHE A 108 -2.59 13.85 4.35
C PHE A 108 -1.16 14.08 4.84
N ASN A 109 -0.78 15.31 5.15
CA ASN A 109 0.58 15.66 5.56
C ASN A 109 0.72 15.99 7.05
N GLY A 110 -0.28 15.66 7.86
CA GLY A 110 -0.32 16.03 9.28
C GLY A 110 -1.13 17.31 9.55
N HIS A 111 -1.35 18.14 8.54
CA HIS A 111 -2.09 19.41 8.66
C HIS A 111 -3.21 19.51 7.64
N SER A 112 -2.92 19.24 6.38
CA SER A 112 -3.86 19.37 5.26
C SER A 112 -4.19 18.00 4.66
N GLN A 113 -5.42 17.89 4.15
CA GLN A 113 -5.95 16.70 3.47
C GLN A 113 -6.09 16.96 1.99
N ASN A 114 -6.28 15.89 1.20
CA ASN A 114 -6.51 15.99 -0.23
C ASN A 114 -5.39 16.79 -0.92
N ILE A 115 -4.15 16.42 -0.62
CA ILE A 115 -2.95 17.14 -1.05
C ILE A 115 -2.31 16.57 -2.33
N GLY A 116 -2.97 15.59 -2.96
CA GLY A 116 -2.47 14.94 -4.16
C GLY A 116 -1.25 14.05 -3.96
N LYS A 117 -1.03 13.54 -2.75
CA LYS A 117 0.14 12.76 -2.36
C LYS A 117 -0.22 11.34 -1.95
N TRP A 118 0.74 10.41 -2.07
CA TRP A 118 0.64 9.11 -1.44
C TRP A 118 0.78 9.22 0.09
N GLY A 119 0.04 8.36 0.77
CA GLY A 119 0.27 8.08 2.17
C GLY A 119 -0.34 9.08 3.15
N TYR A 120 -0.06 8.78 4.40
CA TYR A 120 -0.43 9.58 5.57
C TYR A 120 0.84 10.17 6.15
N GLY A 121 0.88 11.48 6.38
CA GLY A 121 2.07 12.17 6.90
C GLY A 121 2.43 11.73 8.31
N GLY A 122 3.74 11.66 8.58
CA GLY A 122 4.31 11.17 9.82
C GLY A 122 4.91 9.77 9.70
N ASP A 123 5.39 9.22 10.82
CA ASP A 123 6.06 7.92 10.91
C ASP A 123 5.10 6.72 10.93
N GLN A 124 3.92 6.89 10.39
CA GLN A 124 2.90 5.84 10.37
C GLN A 124 3.34 4.64 9.52
N GLU A 125 2.78 3.50 9.80
CA GLU A 125 2.94 2.26 9.05
C GLU A 125 2.52 2.43 7.60
N ARG A 126 3.47 2.83 6.73
CA ARG A 126 3.22 3.37 5.39
C ARG A 126 2.54 2.42 4.42
N LEU A 127 2.73 1.10 4.60
CA LEU A 127 2.21 0.12 3.65
C LEU A 127 0.79 -0.34 3.95
N TYR A 128 0.28 -0.10 5.15
CA TYR A 128 -1.04 -0.63 5.51
C TYR A 128 -1.99 0.39 6.07
N PHE A 129 -1.60 1.33 6.86
CA PHE A 129 -2.57 2.17 7.55
C PHE A 129 -3.41 3.02 6.57
N PHE A 130 -2.78 3.95 5.89
CA PHE A 130 -3.41 4.77 4.85
C PHE A 130 -2.45 5.00 3.68
N PRO A 131 -1.97 3.97 2.99
CA PRO A 131 -1.09 4.17 1.83
C PRO A 131 -1.78 4.92 0.71
N VAL A 132 -3.10 4.71 0.57
CA VAL A 132 -3.96 5.43 -0.36
C VAL A 132 -5.19 5.90 0.42
N MET A 133 -5.45 7.19 0.41
CA MET A 133 -6.51 7.78 1.21
C MET A 133 -7.12 9.01 0.53
N LYS A 134 -8.44 8.96 0.28
CA LYS A 134 -9.27 10.15 0.13
C LYS A 134 -10.11 10.31 1.39
N ARG A 135 -9.74 11.26 2.23
CA ARG A 135 -10.33 11.41 3.55
C ARG A 135 -11.86 11.46 3.51
N TRP A 136 -12.48 10.73 4.47
CA TRP A 136 -13.93 10.58 4.67
C TRP A 136 -14.67 9.79 3.60
N VAL A 137 -13.99 9.32 2.54
CA VAL A 137 -14.69 8.74 1.39
C VAL A 137 -14.16 7.36 1.00
N TYR A 138 -12.89 7.26 0.62
CA TYR A 138 -12.27 6.02 0.14
C TYR A 138 -10.89 5.84 0.71
N HIS A 139 -10.59 4.63 1.15
CA HIS A 139 -9.31 4.33 1.78
C HIS A 139 -8.78 2.97 1.35
N TRP A 140 -7.47 2.82 1.46
CA TRP A 140 -6.82 1.57 1.73
C TRP A 140 -6.42 1.56 3.19
N VAL A 141 -6.98 0.68 3.99
CA VAL A 141 -6.63 0.54 5.41
C VAL A 141 -6.51 -0.91 5.79
N VAL A 142 -5.43 -1.23 6.47
CA VAL A 142 -5.25 -2.48 7.20
C VAL A 142 -4.73 -2.10 8.58
N ALA A 143 -5.61 -2.04 9.57
CA ALA A 143 -5.31 -1.70 10.95
C ALA A 143 -5.74 -2.86 11.87
N PRO A 144 -4.86 -3.84 12.14
CA PRO A 144 -5.23 -5.04 12.89
C PRO A 144 -5.67 -4.78 14.33
N GLU A 145 -5.10 -3.74 14.95
CA GLU A 145 -5.42 -3.35 16.33
C GLU A 145 -6.76 -2.58 16.45
N GLN A 146 -7.20 -2.04 15.35
CA GLN A 146 -8.51 -1.46 15.17
C GLN A 146 -9.22 -2.32 14.13
N PRO A 147 -10.48 -2.75 14.32
CA PRO A 147 -11.14 -3.63 13.34
C PRO A 147 -11.49 -2.87 12.07
N ARG A 148 -10.47 -2.30 11.44
CA ARG A 148 -10.57 -1.40 10.32
C ARG A 148 -9.83 -1.96 9.13
N LEU A 149 -10.61 -2.46 8.15
CA LEU A 149 -10.15 -3.08 6.92
C LEU A 149 -10.92 -2.47 5.75
N GLU A 150 -10.31 -1.51 5.05
CA GLU A 150 -10.95 -0.73 4.00
C GLU A 150 -10.25 -0.94 2.65
N CYS A 151 -11.02 -1.12 1.61
CA CYS A 151 -10.56 -1.29 0.24
C CYS A 151 -11.45 -0.48 -0.71
N ASP A 152 -11.04 0.71 -1.04
CA ASP A 152 -11.81 1.69 -1.84
C ASP A 152 -13.20 1.99 -1.23
N ASP A 153 -13.24 1.97 0.09
CA ASP A 153 -14.41 2.30 0.90
C ASP A 153 -14.00 3.03 2.19
N SER A 154 -14.98 3.43 2.99
CA SER A 154 -14.81 3.92 4.35
C SER A 154 -15.57 3.04 5.35
N GLY A 155 -15.90 1.83 4.94
CA GLY A 155 -16.62 0.86 5.73
C GLY A 155 -15.70 0.07 6.64
N VAL A 156 -16.26 -0.36 7.75
CA VAL A 156 -15.58 -1.18 8.76
C VAL A 156 -15.80 -2.67 8.44
N GLY A 157 -14.74 -3.45 8.63
CA GLY A 157 -14.80 -4.91 8.57
C GLY A 157 -14.42 -5.52 7.24
N ALA A 158 -14.17 -6.81 7.30
CA ALA A 158 -13.88 -7.67 6.16
C ALA A 158 -14.74 -8.93 6.23
N SER A 159 -14.99 -9.51 5.07
CA SER A 159 -15.68 -10.78 4.89
C SER A 159 -14.69 -11.88 4.48
N PRO A 160 -15.01 -13.15 4.69
CA PRO A 160 -14.21 -14.24 4.15
C PRO A 160 -14.03 -14.08 2.63
N GLY A 161 -12.77 -14.13 2.16
CA GLY A 161 -12.43 -13.92 0.76
C GLY A 161 -11.93 -12.51 0.43
N ASP A 162 -12.13 -11.54 1.30
CA ASP A 162 -11.53 -10.21 1.17
C ASP A 162 -10.01 -10.29 1.38
N PHE A 163 -9.24 -9.46 0.68
CA PHE A 163 -7.79 -9.47 0.82
C PHE A 163 -7.14 -8.12 0.52
N TRP A 164 -5.94 -7.96 1.10
CA TRP A 164 -5.02 -6.85 0.84
C TRP A 164 -3.63 -7.41 0.58
N LYS A 165 -3.00 -6.97 -0.50
CA LYS A 165 -1.67 -7.43 -0.91
C LYS A 165 -0.84 -6.26 -1.41
N VAL A 166 0.45 -6.24 -1.04
CA VAL A 166 1.47 -5.40 -1.65
C VAL A 166 2.51 -6.32 -2.29
N PHE A 167 2.90 -6.01 -3.52
CA PHE A 167 3.92 -6.74 -4.25
C PHE A 167 5.05 -5.80 -4.61
N VAL A 168 6.23 -6.37 -4.78
CA VAL A 168 7.44 -5.69 -5.25
C VAL A 168 7.92 -6.28 -6.58
N ARG A 169 8.56 -5.46 -7.41
CA ARG A 169 9.18 -5.86 -8.68
C ARG A 169 10.45 -5.08 -8.94
#